data_4d9d3d111981a967b7a3dcd8cc8ccc7f
#
_entry.id   4d9d3d111981a967b7a3dcd8cc8ccc7f
#
_cell.length_a   1.000
_cell.length_b   1.000
_cell.length_c   1.000
_cell.angle_alpha   90.00
_cell.angle_beta   90.00
_cell.angle_gamma   90.00
#
_symmetry.space_group_name_H-M   'P 1'
#
loop_
_entity.id
_entity.type
_entity.pdbx_description
1 polymer ?
#
loop_
_entity_poly.entity_id
_entity_poly.type
_entity_poly.pdbx_seq_one_letter_code
_entity_poly.pdbx_strand_id
1 'polypeptide(L)'
;PERKVDDKGTIKVEAEDNAHVLLEHDKGVISHIMCGFNYFDPHGHEAGNQTLHSIQIYGDYGNLRLIGYDWETNGVMVDTSWDKPAVLMSTEKGGYEWQEGARVTGESIVNGTEPRINVEHALHVLEIIEAARASSATGRKVKLKSVFPWPIV
;
A
#
# COMPACT_ATOMS: atom_id res chain seq x y z
N PRO A 1 -0.99 24.00 5.57
CA PRO A 1 0.15 24.10 6.47
C PRO A 1 1.33 24.80 5.83
N GLU A 2 2.27 25.26 6.64
CA GLU A 2 3.55 25.81 6.18
C GLU A 2 4.68 24.83 6.54
N ARG A 3 5.67 24.72 5.64
CA ARG A 3 6.84 23.88 5.85
C ARG A 3 8.11 24.70 5.67
N LYS A 4 9.03 24.60 6.60
CA LYS A 4 10.35 25.22 6.49
C LYS A 4 11.26 24.32 5.64
N VAL A 5 11.88 24.90 4.63
CA VAL A 5 12.84 24.21 3.75
C VAL A 5 14.14 25.00 3.79
N ASP A 6 15.23 24.33 4.10
CA ASP A 6 16.52 24.97 4.44
C ASP A 6 17.00 26.03 3.45
N ASP A 7 16.88 25.78 2.15
CA ASP A 7 17.32 26.71 1.11
C ASP A 7 16.24 27.67 0.59
N LYS A 8 14.97 27.46 0.97
CA LYS A 8 13.82 28.17 0.39
C LYS A 8 12.98 28.92 1.43
N GLY A 9 13.38 28.85 2.70
CA GLY A 9 12.60 29.45 3.80
C GLY A 9 11.29 28.72 4.04
N THR A 10 10.26 29.48 4.43
CA THR A 10 8.93 28.91 4.67
C THR A 10 8.12 28.85 3.39
N ILE A 11 7.67 27.68 3.01
CA ILE A 11 6.79 27.45 1.87
C ILE A 11 5.39 27.04 2.33
N LYS A 12 4.36 27.47 1.60
CA LYS A 12 3.00 27.01 1.80
C LYS A 12 2.82 25.66 1.12
N VAL A 13 2.35 24.66 1.83
CA VAL A 13 2.00 23.36 1.27
C VAL A 13 0.56 23.43 0.74
N GLU A 14 0.40 23.31 -0.56
CA GLU A 14 -0.90 23.42 -1.24
C GLU A 14 -1.45 22.06 -1.68
N ALA A 15 -0.59 21.04 -1.82
CA ALA A 15 -0.98 19.68 -2.13
C ALA A 15 -1.27 18.88 -0.84
N GLU A 16 -2.11 17.88 -0.96
CA GLU A 16 -2.28 16.89 0.11
C GLU A 16 -0.97 16.11 0.29
N ASP A 17 -0.41 16.16 1.48
CA ASP A 17 0.85 15.51 1.83
C ASP A 17 0.70 14.42 2.89
N ASN A 18 -0.53 14.21 3.37
CA ASN A 18 -0.91 13.17 4.32
C ASN A 18 -2.29 12.63 3.99
N ALA A 19 -2.46 11.33 4.10
CA ALA A 19 -3.75 10.69 3.99
C ALA A 19 -3.91 9.52 4.97
N HIS A 20 -5.09 9.45 5.57
CA HIS A 20 -5.60 8.28 6.26
C HIS A 20 -6.88 7.85 5.55
N VAL A 21 -6.88 6.69 4.95
CA VAL A 21 -8.01 6.18 4.18
C VAL A 21 -8.48 4.87 4.80
N LEU A 22 -9.76 4.81 5.16
CA LEU A 22 -10.43 3.58 5.56
C LEU A 22 -11.28 3.08 4.40
N LEU A 23 -11.03 1.85 3.97
CA LEU A 23 -11.80 1.18 2.94
C LEU A 23 -12.59 0.04 3.59
N GLU A 24 -13.89 0.07 3.40
CA GLU A 24 -14.75 -1.05 3.76
C GLU A 24 -14.95 -1.93 2.54
N HIS A 25 -14.56 -3.17 2.66
CA HIS A 25 -14.74 -4.19 1.62
C HIS A 25 -15.97 -5.05 1.89
N ASP A 26 -16.33 -5.85 0.92
CA ASP A 26 -17.35 -6.87 1.10
C ASP A 26 -16.98 -7.84 2.25
N LYS A 27 -18.01 -8.40 2.88
CA LYS A 27 -17.87 -9.35 4.01
C LYS A 27 -17.24 -8.75 5.28
N GLY A 28 -17.24 -7.42 5.42
CA GLY A 28 -16.80 -6.76 6.65
C GLY A 28 -15.30 -6.60 6.82
N VAL A 29 -14.52 -6.86 5.79
CA VAL A 29 -13.09 -6.58 5.82
C VAL A 29 -12.85 -5.08 5.75
N ILE A 30 -11.92 -4.57 6.53
CA ILE A 30 -11.53 -3.15 6.57
C ILE A 30 -10.05 -3.04 6.25
N SER A 31 -9.69 -2.17 5.33
CA SER A 31 -8.32 -1.76 5.09
C SER A 31 -8.10 -0.33 5.60
N HIS A 32 -6.96 -0.10 6.23
CA HIS A 32 -6.49 1.23 6.60
C HIS A 32 -5.20 1.52 5.84
N ILE A 33 -5.21 2.56 5.05
CA ILE A 33 -4.04 3.06 4.34
C ILE A 33 -3.60 4.35 5.04
N MET A 34 -2.35 4.40 5.45
CA MET A 34 -1.73 5.57 6.03
C MET A 34 -0.52 5.94 5.19
N CYS A 35 -0.52 7.09 4.60
CA CYS A 35 0.61 7.58 3.80
C CYS A 35 0.82 9.08 4.01
N GLY A 36 2.06 9.52 3.90
CA GLY A 36 2.37 10.93 4.00
C GLY A 36 3.85 11.22 4.10
N PHE A 37 4.24 12.39 3.65
CA PHE A 37 5.61 12.89 3.73
C PHE A 37 6.00 13.46 5.10
N ASN A 38 5.03 13.58 6.01
CA ASN A 38 5.24 14.15 7.35
C ASN A 38 5.40 13.08 8.42
N TYR A 39 5.24 11.81 8.09
CA TYR A 39 5.49 10.75 9.04
C TYR A 39 6.98 10.55 9.18
N PHE A 40 7.44 10.73 10.41
CA PHE A 40 8.82 10.43 10.76
C PHE A 40 8.93 8.92 10.96
N ASP A 41 9.11 8.24 9.85
CA ASP A 41 9.47 6.84 9.87
C ASP A 41 10.99 6.78 9.66
N PRO A 42 11.77 6.32 10.65
CA PRO A 42 13.18 6.08 10.43
C PRO A 42 13.29 5.00 9.36
N HIS A 43 13.39 5.45 8.13
CA HIS A 43 13.60 4.58 7.00
C HIS A 43 14.77 3.68 7.31
N GLY A 44 14.49 2.43 7.64
CA GLY A 44 15.49 1.44 7.98
C GLY A 44 16.32 1.03 6.77
N HIS A 45 16.96 2.01 6.11
CA HIS A 45 18.05 1.74 5.19
C HIS A 45 19.23 1.07 5.90
N GLU A 46 19.22 1.08 7.22
CA GLU A 46 20.17 0.34 8.01
C GLU A 46 19.74 -1.12 8.11
N ALA A 47 20.59 -1.99 7.61
CA ALA A 47 20.45 -3.42 7.77
C ALA A 47 20.18 -3.78 9.24
N GLY A 48 18.98 -4.28 9.55
CA GLY A 48 18.63 -4.72 10.89
C GLY A 48 17.39 -4.09 11.52
N ASN A 49 16.78 -3.06 10.96
CA ASN A 49 15.53 -2.54 11.49
C ASN A 49 14.34 -3.43 11.04
N GLN A 50 14.15 -4.55 11.76
CA GLN A 50 13.07 -5.51 11.52
C GLN A 50 11.75 -5.09 12.18
N THR A 51 11.66 -3.88 12.72
CA THR A 51 10.50 -3.44 13.49
C THR A 51 9.46 -2.69 12.66
N LEU A 52 9.83 -2.23 11.46
CA LEU A 52 8.92 -1.54 10.56
C LEU A 52 8.14 -2.54 9.73
N HIS A 53 6.83 -2.36 9.72
CA HIS A 53 5.89 -3.19 8.97
C HIS A 53 5.10 -2.29 8.02
N SER A 54 5.41 -2.35 6.73
CA SER A 54 4.68 -1.59 5.72
C SER A 54 3.27 -2.15 5.47
N ILE A 55 3.12 -3.47 5.61
CA ILE A 55 1.84 -4.16 5.45
C ILE A 55 1.59 -5.08 6.64
N GLN A 56 0.40 -4.95 7.25
CA GLN A 56 -0.06 -5.84 8.30
C GLN A 56 -1.48 -6.29 8.00
N ILE A 57 -1.74 -7.58 8.19
CA ILE A 57 -3.06 -8.18 8.00
C ILE A 57 -3.43 -8.89 9.31
N TYR A 58 -4.60 -8.54 9.85
CA TYR A 58 -5.17 -9.14 11.05
C TYR A 58 -6.37 -10.00 10.65
N GLY A 59 -6.34 -11.26 11.02
CA GLY A 59 -7.41 -12.21 10.71
C GLY A 59 -7.82 -13.02 11.94
N ASP A 60 -8.91 -13.74 11.81
CA ASP A 60 -9.50 -14.53 12.90
C ASP A 60 -8.58 -15.68 13.38
N TYR A 61 -7.71 -16.15 12.51
CA TYR A 61 -6.83 -17.30 12.78
C TYR A 61 -5.35 -16.92 12.87
N GLY A 62 -5.02 -15.64 12.79
CA GLY A 62 -3.65 -15.17 12.89
C GLY A 62 -3.41 -13.86 12.20
N ASN A 63 -2.17 -13.39 12.29
CA ASN A 63 -1.73 -12.13 11.71
C ASN A 63 -0.56 -12.37 10.76
N LEU A 64 -0.48 -11.54 9.72
CA LEU A 64 0.65 -11.48 8.81
C LEU A 64 1.29 -10.10 8.90
N ARG A 65 2.61 -10.05 8.88
CA ARG A 65 3.36 -8.79 8.86
C ARG A 65 4.49 -8.88 7.84
N LEU A 66 4.51 -7.95 6.92
CA LEU A 66 5.64 -7.77 6.02
C LEU A 66 6.75 -7.04 6.77
N ILE A 67 7.94 -7.64 6.84
CA ILE A 67 9.10 -7.04 7.50
C ILE A 67 9.90 -6.23 6.49
N GLY A 68 10.32 -5.04 6.89
CA GLY A 68 11.03 -4.11 6.02
C GLY A 68 10.08 -3.26 5.17
N TYR A 69 10.64 -2.67 4.13
CA TYR A 69 9.86 -1.87 3.19
C TYR A 69 9.15 -2.73 2.15
N ASP A 70 8.13 -2.17 1.55
CA ASP A 70 7.42 -2.75 0.41
C ASP A 70 8.33 -2.94 -0.81
N TRP A 71 9.34 -2.11 -0.99
CA TRP A 71 10.33 -2.24 -2.07
C TRP A 71 11.60 -3.05 -1.71
N GLU A 72 11.83 -3.31 -0.44
CA GLU A 72 12.95 -4.12 0.05
C GLU A 72 12.50 -4.96 1.24
N THR A 73 11.75 -6.00 0.94
CA THR A 73 11.18 -6.87 1.95
C THR A 73 12.24 -7.80 2.54
N ASN A 74 12.18 -7.98 3.86
CA ASN A 74 13.05 -8.90 4.60
C ASN A 74 12.33 -10.18 5.04
N GLY A 75 11.09 -10.37 4.58
CA GLY A 75 10.32 -11.58 4.84
C GLY A 75 8.91 -11.31 5.36
N VAL A 76 8.20 -12.38 5.67
CA VAL A 76 6.84 -12.36 6.20
C VAL A 76 6.81 -13.09 7.53
N MET A 77 6.38 -12.39 8.57
CA MET A 77 6.10 -12.97 9.89
C MET A 77 4.66 -13.42 9.98
N VAL A 78 4.44 -14.55 10.59
CA VAL A 78 3.11 -15.13 10.82
C VAL A 78 2.92 -15.42 12.31
N ASP A 79 1.84 -14.90 12.87
CA ASP A 79 1.39 -15.18 14.22
C ASP A 79 0.11 -16.03 14.15
N THR A 80 0.13 -17.23 14.69
CA THR A 80 -1.05 -18.13 14.71
C THR A 80 -1.40 -18.62 16.12
N SER A 81 -0.72 -18.14 17.14
CA SER A 81 -0.91 -18.57 18.52
C SER A 81 -0.59 -17.44 19.50
N TRP A 82 -1.32 -17.38 20.60
CA TRP A 82 -1.09 -16.42 21.68
C TRP A 82 0.11 -16.74 22.56
N ASP A 83 0.51 -18.00 22.59
CA ASP A 83 1.53 -18.56 23.49
C ASP A 83 2.83 -18.93 22.76
N LYS A 84 2.90 -18.71 21.47
CA LYS A 84 4.08 -19.00 20.66
C LYS A 84 4.60 -17.75 19.97
N PRO A 85 5.91 -17.61 19.82
CA PRO A 85 6.47 -16.51 19.07
C PRO A 85 6.04 -16.58 17.59
N ALA A 86 5.97 -15.41 16.96
CA ALA A 86 5.77 -15.31 15.52
C ALA A 86 6.84 -16.09 14.74
N VAL A 87 6.43 -16.68 13.64
CA VAL A 87 7.31 -17.48 12.79
C VAL A 87 7.63 -16.70 11.52
N LEU A 88 8.91 -16.61 11.18
CA LEU A 88 9.35 -16.08 9.89
C LEU A 88 9.13 -17.14 8.80
N MET A 89 8.14 -16.92 7.95
CA MET A 89 7.73 -17.88 6.93
C MET A 89 8.47 -17.72 5.60
N SER A 90 8.93 -16.52 5.30
CA SER A 90 9.70 -16.26 4.09
C SER A 90 10.84 -15.31 4.41
N THR A 91 11.99 -15.60 3.83
CA THR A 91 13.19 -14.77 3.88
C THR A 91 13.62 -14.31 2.49
N GLU A 92 12.78 -14.53 1.50
CA GLU A 92 13.07 -14.04 0.15
C GLU A 92 13.09 -12.52 0.16
N LYS A 93 14.19 -11.98 -0.32
CA LYS A 93 14.32 -10.53 -0.51
C LYS A 93 13.63 -10.15 -1.80
N GLY A 94 12.64 -9.29 -1.70
CA GLY A 94 12.02 -8.66 -2.86
C GLY A 94 12.94 -7.59 -3.46
N GLY A 95 12.87 -7.41 -4.77
CA GLY A 95 13.44 -6.27 -5.48
C GLY A 95 12.32 -5.40 -6.03
N TYR A 96 12.60 -4.12 -6.21
CA TYR A 96 11.67 -3.20 -6.85
C TYR A 96 12.12 -2.90 -8.27
N GLU A 97 11.34 -3.37 -9.22
CA GLU A 97 11.62 -3.16 -10.64
C GLU A 97 10.66 -2.14 -11.23
N TRP A 98 11.12 -0.90 -11.35
CA TRP A 98 10.32 0.22 -11.84
C TRP A 98 9.70 0.01 -13.22
N GLN A 99 10.37 -0.76 -14.08
CA GLN A 99 9.95 -1.00 -15.46
C GLN A 99 9.10 -2.26 -15.63
N GLU A 100 8.87 -3.03 -14.56
CA GLU A 100 8.17 -4.31 -14.63
C GLU A 100 6.75 -4.17 -15.21
N GLY A 101 6.03 -3.11 -14.86
CA GLY A 101 4.71 -2.85 -15.42
C GLY A 101 4.73 -2.71 -16.96
N ALA A 102 5.71 -2.01 -17.51
CA ALA A 102 5.86 -1.87 -18.95
C ALA A 102 6.26 -3.20 -19.62
N ARG A 103 7.16 -3.97 -18.99
CA ARG A 103 7.57 -5.29 -19.48
C ARG A 103 6.39 -6.25 -19.55
N VAL A 104 5.64 -6.40 -18.46
CA VAL A 104 4.48 -7.31 -18.39
C VAL A 104 3.40 -6.91 -19.38
N THR A 105 3.13 -5.62 -19.54
CA THR A 105 2.18 -5.13 -20.55
C THR A 105 2.65 -5.45 -21.97
N GLY A 106 3.91 -5.21 -22.26
CA GLY A 106 4.49 -5.53 -23.57
C GLY A 106 4.43 -7.03 -23.90
N GLU A 107 4.77 -7.88 -22.94
CA GLU A 107 4.66 -9.33 -23.10
C GLU A 107 3.21 -9.79 -23.33
N SER A 108 2.26 -9.21 -22.60
CA SER A 108 0.83 -9.51 -22.78
C SER A 108 0.36 -9.16 -24.19
N ILE A 109 0.77 -8.01 -24.73
CA ILE A 109 0.44 -7.60 -26.10
C ILE A 109 1.03 -8.60 -27.12
N VAL A 110 2.30 -8.97 -26.98
CA VAL A 110 2.97 -9.91 -27.88
C VAL A 110 2.33 -11.28 -27.85
N ASN A 111 1.94 -11.75 -26.68
CA ASN A 111 1.36 -13.07 -26.46
C ASN A 111 -0.16 -13.11 -26.67
N GLY A 112 -0.82 -11.96 -26.89
CA GLY A 112 -2.28 -11.88 -27.03
C GLY A 112 -3.02 -12.25 -25.74
N THR A 113 -2.42 -11.99 -24.57
CA THR A 113 -3.00 -12.24 -23.25
C THR A 113 -3.42 -10.95 -22.56
N GLU A 114 -4.37 -11.02 -21.63
CA GLU A 114 -4.73 -9.89 -20.80
C GLU A 114 -3.57 -9.56 -19.82
N PRO A 115 -3.19 -8.29 -19.68
CA PRO A 115 -2.21 -7.90 -18.67
C PRO A 115 -2.81 -8.06 -17.26
N ARG A 116 -1.97 -8.47 -16.30
CA ARG A 116 -2.38 -8.65 -14.89
C ARG A 116 -2.93 -7.38 -14.28
N ILE A 117 -2.34 -6.24 -14.61
CA ILE A 117 -2.82 -4.91 -14.20
C ILE A 117 -3.39 -4.26 -15.44
N ASN A 118 -4.70 -4.22 -15.52
CA ASN A 118 -5.46 -3.69 -16.64
C ASN A 118 -6.02 -2.29 -16.34
N VAL A 119 -6.71 -1.71 -17.31
CA VAL A 119 -7.30 -0.37 -17.21
C VAL A 119 -8.40 -0.30 -16.13
N GLU A 120 -9.16 -1.36 -15.93
CA GLU A 120 -10.21 -1.45 -14.92
C GLU A 120 -9.61 -1.36 -13.51
N HIS A 121 -8.49 -2.03 -13.26
CA HIS A 121 -7.78 -1.94 -12.00
C HIS A 121 -7.25 -0.52 -11.77
N ALA A 122 -6.61 0.09 -12.78
CA ALA A 122 -6.11 1.45 -12.69
C ALA A 122 -7.23 2.47 -12.43
N LEU A 123 -8.36 2.32 -13.11
CA LEU A 123 -9.55 3.15 -12.89
C LEU A 123 -10.10 3.00 -11.46
N HIS A 124 -10.14 1.78 -10.94
CA HIS A 124 -10.61 1.53 -9.58
C HIS A 124 -9.71 2.19 -8.54
N VAL A 125 -8.39 2.09 -8.68
CA VAL A 125 -7.45 2.78 -7.80
C VAL A 125 -7.61 4.29 -7.86
N LEU A 126 -7.78 4.86 -9.06
CA LEU A 126 -8.03 6.30 -9.22
C LEU A 126 -9.34 6.73 -8.56
N GLU A 127 -10.40 5.96 -8.70
CA GLU A 127 -11.68 6.24 -8.04
C GLU A 127 -11.55 6.21 -6.51
N ILE A 128 -10.74 5.29 -5.94
CA ILE A 128 -10.46 5.27 -4.50
C ILE A 128 -9.84 6.59 -4.04
N ILE A 129 -8.86 7.10 -4.79
CA ILE A 129 -8.19 8.38 -4.46
C ILE A 129 -9.19 9.55 -4.49
N GLU A 130 -9.98 9.65 -5.55
CA GLU A 130 -10.98 10.72 -5.70
C GLU A 130 -12.11 10.60 -4.66
N ALA A 131 -12.54 9.38 -4.35
CA ALA A 131 -13.54 9.12 -3.30
C ALA A 131 -13.01 9.48 -1.91
N ALA A 132 -11.73 9.23 -1.63
CA ALA A 132 -11.11 9.61 -0.36
C ALA A 132 -11.09 11.15 -0.20
N ARG A 133 -10.76 11.89 -1.26
CA ARG A 133 -10.82 13.37 -1.27
C ARG A 133 -12.25 13.88 -1.05
N ALA A 134 -13.22 13.32 -1.77
CA ALA A 134 -14.63 13.67 -1.60
C ALA A 134 -15.16 13.33 -0.19
N SER A 135 -14.75 12.20 0.36
CA SER A 135 -15.08 11.78 1.72
C SER A 135 -14.51 12.78 2.75
N SER A 136 -13.26 13.15 2.61
CA SER A 136 -12.60 14.15 3.47
C SER A 136 -13.30 15.50 3.41
N ALA A 137 -13.66 15.97 2.22
CA ALA A 137 -14.32 17.27 2.03
C ALA A 137 -15.76 17.30 2.58
N THR A 138 -16.47 16.18 2.55
CA THR A 138 -17.89 16.12 2.94
C THR A 138 -18.15 15.51 4.32
N GLY A 139 -17.15 14.86 4.91
CA GLY A 139 -17.29 14.08 6.14
C GLY A 139 -18.19 12.85 5.98
N ARG A 140 -18.40 12.36 4.76
CA ARG A 140 -19.30 11.24 4.45
C ARG A 140 -18.58 10.10 3.76
N LYS A 141 -19.03 8.88 4.03
CA LYS A 141 -18.64 7.71 3.29
C LYS A 141 -19.06 7.83 1.81
N VAL A 142 -18.17 7.49 0.92
CA VAL A 142 -18.39 7.46 -0.53
C VAL A 142 -18.39 6.01 -1.00
N LYS A 143 -19.43 5.60 -1.73
CA LYS A 143 -19.50 4.27 -2.33
C LYS A 143 -18.84 4.30 -3.70
N LEU A 144 -17.87 3.41 -3.92
CA LEU A 144 -17.24 3.22 -5.22
C LEU A 144 -18.22 2.58 -6.20
N LYS A 145 -18.04 2.89 -7.48
CA LYS A 145 -18.87 2.37 -8.59
C LYS A 145 -18.09 1.43 -9.50
N SER A 146 -16.80 1.67 -9.65
CA SER A 146 -15.94 0.82 -10.46
C SER A 146 -15.68 -0.51 -9.79
N VAL A 147 -15.44 -1.50 -10.61
CA VAL A 147 -15.01 -2.85 -10.23
C VAL A 147 -13.89 -3.28 -11.16
N PHE A 148 -13.08 -4.21 -10.75
CA PHE A 148 -12.07 -4.81 -11.61
C PHE A 148 -12.12 -6.34 -11.48
N PRO A 149 -11.64 -7.08 -12.48
CA PRO A 149 -11.60 -8.53 -12.41
C PRO A 149 -10.76 -9.03 -11.24
N TRP A 150 -11.27 -10.00 -10.51
CA TRP A 150 -10.58 -10.64 -9.41
C TRP A 150 -10.69 -12.16 -9.51
N PRO A 151 -9.65 -12.94 -9.21
CA PRO A 151 -8.32 -12.52 -8.75
C PRO A 151 -7.44 -11.95 -9.87
N ILE A 152 -6.50 -11.09 -9.48
CA ILE A 152 -5.42 -10.65 -10.36
C ILE A 152 -4.41 -11.79 -10.44
N VAL A 153 -4.44 -12.59 -11.49
CA VAL A 153 -3.60 -13.78 -11.71
C VAL A 153 -2.68 -13.60 -12.88
#